data_90422f57b47942b36adb425567b7151b
#
_entry.id   90422f57b47942b36adb425567b7151b
#
_cell.length_a   1.000
_cell.length_b   1.000
_cell.length_c   1.000
_cell.angle_alpha   90.00
_cell.angle_beta   90.00
_cell.angle_gamma   90.00
#
_symmetry.space_group_name_H-M   'P 1'
#
loop_
_entity.id
_entity.type
_entity.pdbx_description
1 polymer ?
#
loop_
_entity_poly.entity_id
_entity_poly.type
_entity_poly.pdbx_seq_one_letter_code
_entity_poly.pdbx_strand_id
1 'polypeptide(L)'
;IQPDDPVEIVGHSQGGIIAAAAATDFQDKYDIQHITTLGSPIANFEIPEKTRVTAIEMDDEGIAALDGEANPHTENWLTIRCSVHEEDAPKRAFPGAEVSDSSGEKNSTHYPKYHEAGYRYAYDTGSKSVLDHDRHFQEVVEGELEEIQYYEGRISK
;
A
#
# COMPACT_ATOMS: atom_id res chain seq x y z
N ILE A 1 8.75 9.05 -16.50
CA ILE A 1 9.60 8.87 -15.29
C ILE A 1 11.04 8.76 -15.76
N GLN A 2 11.90 9.65 -15.28
CA GLN A 2 13.33 9.58 -15.50
C GLN A 2 13.97 8.63 -14.46
N PRO A 3 15.19 8.09 -14.72
CA PRO A 3 15.83 7.14 -13.82
C PRO A 3 16.10 7.66 -12.40
N ASP A 4 16.24 8.97 -12.24
CA ASP A 4 16.54 9.67 -10.97
C ASP A 4 15.30 10.35 -10.34
N ASP A 5 14.13 10.25 -10.97
CA ASP A 5 12.90 10.73 -10.36
C ASP A 5 12.54 9.85 -9.14
N PRO A 6 12.24 10.45 -7.97
CA PRO A 6 11.77 9.69 -6.83
C PRO A 6 10.39 9.09 -7.13
N VAL A 7 10.24 7.80 -6.93
CA VAL A 7 9.03 7.05 -7.27
C VAL A 7 8.38 6.48 -6.02
N GLU A 8 7.09 6.74 -5.87
CA GLU A 8 6.18 6.02 -4.97
C GLU A 8 5.29 5.10 -5.79
N ILE A 9 5.08 3.87 -5.32
CA ILE A 9 4.13 2.92 -5.91
C ILE A 9 3.11 2.52 -4.85
N VAL A 10 1.84 2.76 -5.13
CA VAL A 10 0.74 2.29 -4.28
C VAL A 10 0.04 1.13 -4.95
N GLY A 11 -0.10 0.01 -4.26
CA GLY A 11 -0.71 -1.21 -4.79
C GLY A 11 -1.72 -1.85 -3.84
N HIS A 12 -2.90 -2.21 -4.36
CA HIS A 12 -3.91 -2.96 -3.63
C HIS A 12 -3.95 -4.40 -4.11
N SER A 13 -4.01 -5.36 -3.17
CA SER A 13 -4.11 -6.78 -3.48
C SER A 13 -2.98 -7.25 -4.42
N GLN A 14 -3.28 -7.78 -5.59
CA GLN A 14 -2.30 -8.15 -6.60
C GLN A 14 -1.41 -6.96 -7.05
N GLY A 15 -1.93 -5.73 -7.00
CA GLY A 15 -1.16 -4.52 -7.31
C GLY A 15 0.01 -4.29 -6.35
N GLY A 16 -0.10 -4.71 -5.09
CA GLY A 16 1.01 -4.67 -4.14
C GLY A 16 2.11 -5.67 -4.46
N ILE A 17 1.76 -6.85 -5.00
CA ILE A 17 2.73 -7.82 -5.51
C ILE A 17 3.52 -7.20 -6.68
N ILE A 18 2.83 -6.51 -7.58
CA ILE A 18 3.46 -5.80 -8.71
C ILE A 18 4.39 -4.69 -8.20
N ALA A 19 3.97 -3.93 -7.19
CA ALA A 19 4.80 -2.88 -6.57
C ALA A 19 6.08 -3.46 -5.95
N ALA A 20 5.97 -4.57 -5.22
CA ALA A 20 7.11 -5.27 -4.61
C ALA A 20 8.05 -5.84 -5.66
N ALA A 21 7.52 -6.47 -6.71
CA ALA A 21 8.31 -6.97 -7.84
C ALA A 21 9.03 -5.83 -8.56
N ALA A 22 8.36 -4.71 -8.80
CA ALA A 22 8.98 -3.55 -9.44
C ALA A 22 10.12 -2.96 -8.58
N ALA A 23 9.95 -2.86 -7.26
CA ALA A 23 10.98 -2.39 -6.35
C ALA A 23 12.21 -3.32 -6.33
N THR A 24 11.99 -4.63 -6.51
CA THR A 24 13.06 -5.63 -6.56
C THR A 24 13.75 -5.63 -7.93
N ASP A 25 12.98 -5.70 -9.02
CA ASP A 25 13.51 -5.95 -10.37
C ASP A 25 14.07 -4.70 -11.05
N PHE A 26 13.57 -3.51 -10.67
CA PHE A 26 13.95 -2.25 -11.32
C PHE A 26 14.77 -1.31 -10.43
N GLN A 27 15.27 -1.80 -9.29
CA GLN A 27 16.05 -1.02 -8.34
C GLN A 27 17.30 -0.34 -8.92
N ASP A 28 17.86 -0.90 -9.98
CA ASP A 28 19.05 -0.36 -10.69
C ASP A 28 18.67 0.59 -11.83
N LYS A 29 17.39 0.64 -12.20
CA LYS A 29 16.90 1.44 -13.33
C LYS A 29 16.12 2.68 -12.90
N TYR A 30 15.38 2.58 -11.79
CA TYR A 30 14.54 3.65 -11.27
C TYR A 30 14.77 3.85 -9.78
N ASP A 31 14.55 5.06 -9.32
CA ASP A 31 14.67 5.41 -7.90
C ASP A 31 13.34 5.18 -7.17
N ILE A 32 12.99 3.90 -6.96
CA ILE A 32 11.80 3.52 -6.21
C ILE A 32 12.09 3.67 -4.72
N GLN A 33 11.66 4.77 -4.15
CA GLN A 33 11.97 5.15 -2.77
C GLN A 33 10.95 4.63 -1.76
N HIS A 34 9.69 4.47 -2.16
CA HIS A 34 8.63 4.01 -1.27
C HIS A 34 7.62 3.14 -2.01
N ILE A 35 7.15 2.09 -1.37
CA ILE A 35 5.96 1.34 -1.79
C ILE A 35 4.95 1.28 -0.66
N THR A 36 3.69 1.49 -0.99
CA THR A 36 2.57 1.34 -0.06
C THR A 36 1.66 0.25 -0.57
N THR A 37 1.41 -0.77 0.24
CA THR A 37 0.58 -1.91 -0.14
C THR A 37 -0.64 -2.05 0.76
N LEU A 38 -1.76 -2.39 0.15
CA LEU A 38 -3.05 -2.54 0.80
C LEU A 38 -3.50 -3.99 0.64
N GLY A 39 -3.46 -4.77 1.72
CA GLY A 39 -3.88 -6.15 1.74
C GLY A 39 -3.17 -7.03 0.69
N SER A 40 -1.84 -7.02 0.69
CA SER A 40 -1.04 -7.70 -0.33
C SER A 40 -0.03 -8.67 0.30
N PRO A 41 0.08 -9.92 -0.20
CA PRO A 41 1.06 -10.90 0.29
C PRO A 41 2.44 -10.59 -0.33
N ILE A 42 3.26 -9.82 0.37
CA ILE A 42 4.55 -9.32 -0.13
C ILE A 42 5.76 -9.72 0.72
N ALA A 43 5.56 -10.50 1.78
CA ALA A 43 6.63 -10.85 2.72
C ALA A 43 7.82 -11.59 2.11
N ASN A 44 7.59 -12.31 1.00
CA ASN A 44 8.61 -13.09 0.32
C ASN A 44 9.46 -12.30 -0.70
N PHE A 45 9.23 -11.01 -0.86
CA PHE A 45 10.02 -10.17 -1.76
C PHE A 45 11.25 -9.59 -1.06
N GLU A 46 12.41 -9.69 -1.70
CA GLU A 46 13.66 -9.07 -1.25
C GLU A 46 13.70 -7.60 -1.68
N ILE A 47 12.91 -6.77 -1.02
CA ILE A 47 12.86 -5.34 -1.32
C ILE A 47 14.13 -4.66 -0.81
N PRO A 48 14.81 -3.84 -1.62
CA PRO A 48 16.04 -3.16 -1.22
C PRO A 48 15.87 -2.29 0.03
N GLU A 49 16.88 -2.24 0.89
CA GLU A 49 16.86 -1.42 2.13
C GLU A 49 16.62 0.08 1.86
N LYS A 50 17.02 0.57 0.68
CA LYS A 50 16.78 1.95 0.25
C LYS A 50 15.30 2.27 0.02
N THR A 51 14.49 1.23 -0.26
CA THR A 51 13.04 1.37 -0.51
C THR A 51 12.29 1.17 0.80
N ARG A 52 11.53 2.15 1.22
CA ARG A 52 10.62 2.00 2.37
C ARG A 52 9.35 1.28 1.95
N VAL A 53 8.84 0.47 2.86
CA VAL A 53 7.60 -0.29 2.68
C VAL A 53 6.62 0.08 3.77
N THR A 54 5.43 0.51 3.37
CA THR A 54 4.27 0.64 4.26
C THR A 54 3.23 -0.39 3.86
N ALA A 55 3.13 -1.49 4.60
CA ALA A 55 2.14 -2.54 4.39
C ALA A 55 0.95 -2.34 5.33
N ILE A 56 -0.25 -2.20 4.78
CA ILE A 56 -1.48 -2.03 5.54
C ILE A 56 -2.31 -3.30 5.38
N GLU A 57 -2.58 -3.98 6.50
CA GLU A 57 -3.24 -5.26 6.56
C GLU A 57 -4.44 -5.21 7.51
N MET A 58 -5.55 -5.84 7.12
CA MET A 58 -6.68 -6.02 8.01
C MET A 58 -6.55 -7.38 8.70
N ASP A 59 -6.82 -7.44 10.01
CA ASP A 59 -6.67 -8.66 10.82
C ASP A 59 -7.57 -9.80 10.36
N ASP A 60 -8.72 -9.48 9.78
CA ASP A 60 -9.74 -10.43 9.33
C ASP A 60 -9.69 -10.71 7.81
N GLU A 61 -8.78 -10.08 7.08
CA GLU A 61 -8.52 -10.48 5.69
C GLU A 61 -7.45 -11.57 5.62
N GLY A 62 -7.72 -12.63 4.88
CA GLY A 62 -6.75 -13.72 4.68
C GLY A 62 -5.76 -13.46 3.55
N ILE A 63 -5.90 -12.36 2.81
CA ILE A 63 -5.15 -12.14 1.56
C ILE A 63 -3.68 -11.83 1.81
N ALA A 64 -3.39 -10.95 2.77
CA ALA A 64 -2.01 -10.59 3.10
C ALA A 64 -1.18 -11.77 3.67
N ALA A 65 -1.86 -12.81 4.18
CA ALA A 65 -1.22 -14.00 4.72
C ALA A 65 -1.07 -15.15 3.70
N LEU A 66 -1.43 -14.94 2.43
CA LEU A 66 -1.39 -16.00 1.41
C LEU A 66 0.02 -16.45 1.04
N ASP A 67 1.04 -15.65 1.32
CA ASP A 67 2.44 -16.02 1.12
C ASP A 67 2.99 -16.92 2.25
N GLY A 68 2.24 -17.08 3.35
CA GLY A 68 2.59 -17.95 4.47
C GLY A 68 3.69 -17.42 5.39
N GLU A 69 4.15 -16.21 5.15
CA GLU A 69 5.24 -15.57 5.88
C GLU A 69 4.77 -14.27 6.55
N ALA A 70 5.45 -13.88 7.62
CA ALA A 70 5.26 -12.58 8.23
C ALA A 70 6.16 -11.54 7.54
N ASN A 71 5.66 -10.32 7.41
CA ASN A 71 6.48 -9.22 6.90
C ASN A 71 7.76 -9.04 7.70
N PRO A 72 8.89 -8.66 7.06
CA PRO A 72 10.14 -8.38 7.74
C PRO A 72 10.01 -7.31 8.83
N HIS A 73 10.80 -7.47 9.89
CA HIS A 73 10.91 -6.51 11.00
C HIS A 73 12.21 -5.71 10.87
N THR A 74 12.34 -4.95 9.78
CA THR A 74 13.49 -4.09 9.49
C THR A 74 13.09 -2.62 9.51
N GLU A 75 14.04 -1.70 9.58
CA GLU A 75 13.77 -0.26 9.68
C GLU A 75 13.02 0.30 8.47
N ASN A 76 13.22 -0.30 7.29
CA ASN A 76 12.54 0.13 6.06
C ASN A 76 11.12 -0.44 5.91
N TRP A 77 10.69 -1.37 6.78
CA TRP A 77 9.35 -1.96 6.75
C TRP A 77 8.48 -1.47 7.90
N LEU A 78 7.34 -0.92 7.56
CA LEU A 78 6.24 -0.64 8.49
C LEU A 78 5.05 -1.53 8.12
N THR A 79 4.61 -2.37 9.04
CA THR A 79 3.35 -3.11 8.91
C THR A 79 2.32 -2.51 9.84
N ILE A 80 1.24 -1.99 9.28
CA ILE A 80 0.07 -1.52 10.01
C ILE A 80 -0.98 -2.62 9.97
N ARG A 81 -1.28 -3.21 11.12
CA ARG A 81 -2.37 -4.18 11.28
C ARG A 81 -3.50 -3.55 12.06
N CYS A 82 -4.69 -3.65 11.55
CA CYS A 82 -5.88 -3.10 12.20
C CYS A 82 -7.14 -3.89 11.87
N SER A 83 -8.12 -3.75 12.75
CA SER A 83 -9.51 -4.11 12.48
C SER A 83 -10.30 -2.82 12.33
N VAL A 84 -11.05 -2.70 11.27
CA VAL A 84 -11.90 -1.53 11.00
C VAL A 84 -13.34 -2.00 10.93
N HIS A 85 -14.19 -1.45 11.79
CA HIS A 85 -15.61 -1.71 11.72
C HIS A 85 -16.22 -1.00 10.52
N GLU A 86 -17.22 -1.63 9.90
CA GLU A 86 -17.88 -1.10 8.70
C GLU A 86 -18.42 0.33 8.91
N GLU A 87 -18.94 0.62 10.09
CA GLU A 87 -19.46 1.94 10.48
C GLU A 87 -18.39 3.03 10.52
N ASP A 88 -17.11 2.65 10.75
CA ASP A 88 -15.97 3.55 10.84
C ASP A 88 -15.22 3.71 9.50
N ALA A 89 -15.58 2.89 8.51
CA ALA A 89 -14.95 2.95 7.20
C ALA A 89 -15.48 4.15 6.38
N PRO A 90 -14.64 4.82 5.60
CA PRO A 90 -15.09 5.88 4.73
C PRO A 90 -16.06 5.33 3.68
N LYS A 91 -17.16 6.04 3.43
CA LYS A 91 -18.16 5.64 2.44
C LYS A 91 -17.64 5.69 1.01
N ARG A 92 -16.54 6.40 0.77
CA ARG A 92 -15.87 6.51 -0.53
C ARG A 92 -14.36 6.45 -0.31
N ALA A 93 -13.69 5.59 -1.06
CA ALA A 93 -12.22 5.48 -1.03
C ALA A 93 -11.56 6.68 -1.71
N PHE A 94 -12.17 7.22 -2.77
CA PHE A 94 -11.66 8.38 -3.53
C PHE A 94 -12.81 9.31 -3.90
N PRO A 95 -12.54 10.62 -4.13
CA PRO A 95 -13.55 11.52 -4.69
C PRO A 95 -14.07 10.97 -6.03
N GLY A 96 -15.37 10.70 -6.08
CA GLY A 96 -16.03 10.17 -7.29
C GLY A 96 -16.08 8.65 -7.43
N ALA A 97 -15.38 7.88 -6.61
CA ALA A 97 -15.51 6.42 -6.58
C ALA A 97 -16.75 6.01 -5.78
N GLU A 98 -17.66 5.29 -6.40
CA GLU A 98 -18.72 4.55 -5.69
C GLU A 98 -18.17 3.18 -5.32
N VAL A 99 -18.03 2.94 -4.04
CA VAL A 99 -17.73 1.60 -3.54
C VAL A 99 -19.06 0.91 -3.26
N SER A 100 -19.40 -0.08 -4.08
CA SER A 100 -20.52 -0.96 -3.79
C SER A 100 -20.17 -1.78 -2.55
N ASP A 101 -20.91 -1.58 -1.48
CA ASP A 101 -20.80 -2.37 -0.29
C ASP A 101 -21.61 -3.65 -0.50
N SER A 102 -20.93 -4.77 -0.77
CA SER A 102 -21.55 -6.09 -0.73
C SER A 102 -21.53 -6.57 0.71
N SER A 103 -22.38 -5.96 1.53
CA SER A 103 -22.58 -6.38 2.91
C SER A 103 -22.94 -7.87 2.95
N GLY A 104 -22.04 -8.69 3.48
CA GLY A 104 -22.21 -10.13 3.64
C GLY A 104 -21.19 -11.01 2.90
N GLU A 105 -20.28 -10.45 2.12
CA GLU A 105 -19.17 -11.23 1.56
C GLU A 105 -18.04 -11.43 2.58
N LYS A 106 -17.59 -12.68 2.69
CA LYS A 106 -16.31 -12.98 3.36
C LYS A 106 -15.21 -12.19 2.67
N ASN A 107 -14.45 -11.40 3.42
CA ASN A 107 -13.38 -10.49 2.98
C ASN A 107 -13.84 -9.08 2.55
N SER A 108 -14.95 -8.59 3.08
CA SER A 108 -15.35 -7.18 2.87
C SER A 108 -14.25 -6.20 3.27
N THR A 109 -13.46 -6.51 4.30
CA THR A 109 -12.32 -5.73 4.78
C THR A 109 -11.13 -5.67 3.82
N HIS A 110 -11.14 -6.47 2.76
CA HIS A 110 -10.13 -6.40 1.70
C HIS A 110 -10.25 -5.15 0.80
N TYR A 111 -11.36 -4.42 0.87
CA TYR A 111 -11.53 -3.19 0.08
C TYR A 111 -10.59 -2.06 0.54
N PRO A 112 -10.07 -1.24 -0.41
CA PRO A 112 -9.12 -0.16 -0.10
C PRO A 112 -9.59 0.82 0.98
N LYS A 113 -10.91 1.06 1.07
CA LYS A 113 -11.49 1.99 2.07
C LYS A 113 -11.16 1.62 3.51
N TYR A 114 -11.07 0.33 3.82
CA TYR A 114 -10.73 -0.14 5.17
C TYR A 114 -9.24 0.06 5.46
N HIS A 115 -8.38 -0.15 4.48
CA HIS A 115 -6.94 0.10 4.59
C HIS A 115 -6.66 1.59 4.78
N GLU A 116 -7.37 2.47 4.06
CA GLU A 116 -7.27 3.91 4.26
C GLU A 116 -7.68 4.32 5.67
N ALA A 117 -8.79 3.78 6.17
CA ALA A 117 -9.25 4.06 7.54
C ALA A 117 -8.24 3.57 8.57
N GLY A 118 -7.67 2.37 8.39
CA GLY A 118 -6.62 1.82 9.24
C GLY A 118 -5.35 2.67 9.24
N TYR A 119 -4.93 3.15 8.09
CA TYR A 119 -3.78 4.05 7.98
C TYR A 119 -4.01 5.37 8.72
N ARG A 120 -5.16 6.01 8.54
CA ARG A 120 -5.53 7.24 9.25
C ARG A 120 -5.55 7.05 10.76
N TYR A 121 -6.13 5.95 11.21
CA TYR A 121 -6.15 5.62 12.63
C TYR A 121 -4.73 5.44 13.19
N ALA A 122 -3.86 4.71 12.49
CA ALA A 122 -2.47 4.53 12.89
C ALA A 122 -1.70 5.86 12.93
N TYR A 123 -1.94 6.73 11.94
CA TYR A 123 -1.36 8.07 11.90
C TYR A 123 -1.80 8.92 13.11
N ASP A 124 -3.10 8.93 13.42
CA ASP A 124 -3.66 9.68 14.55
C ASP A 124 -3.17 9.16 15.91
N THR A 125 -2.83 7.87 16.00
CA THR A 125 -2.20 7.28 17.19
C THR A 125 -0.79 7.85 17.43
N GLY A 126 -0.11 8.31 16.37
CA GLY A 126 1.12 9.08 16.46
C GLY A 126 2.35 8.25 16.81
N SER A 127 2.39 6.96 16.48
CA SER A 127 3.61 6.16 16.69
C SER A 127 4.76 6.70 15.84
N LYS A 128 5.98 6.67 16.39
CA LYS A 128 7.16 7.19 15.71
C LYS A 128 7.36 6.54 14.33
N SER A 129 7.21 5.23 14.24
CA SER A 129 7.40 4.49 12.99
C SER A 129 6.40 4.90 11.91
N VAL A 130 5.12 5.08 12.27
CA VAL A 130 4.08 5.55 11.34
C VAL A 130 4.38 6.96 10.85
N LEU A 131 4.72 7.88 11.76
CA LEU A 131 5.03 9.26 11.41
C LEU A 131 6.30 9.37 10.54
N ASP A 132 7.32 8.57 10.81
CA ASP A 132 8.55 8.55 10.01
C ASP A 132 8.31 8.02 8.59
N HIS A 133 7.52 6.96 8.42
CA HIS A 133 7.15 6.44 7.11
C HIS A 133 6.23 7.39 6.36
N ASP A 134 5.26 8.01 7.03
CA ASP A 134 4.39 9.01 6.41
C ASP A 134 5.18 10.22 5.94
N ARG A 135 6.11 10.72 6.74
CA ARG A 135 6.99 11.82 6.33
C ARG A 135 7.78 11.48 5.08
N HIS A 136 8.38 10.29 5.01
CA HIS A 136 9.11 9.83 3.84
C HIS A 136 8.20 9.72 2.61
N PHE A 137 6.99 9.18 2.78
CA PHE A 137 5.98 9.17 1.72
C PHE A 137 5.69 10.59 1.20
N GLN A 138 5.43 11.53 2.10
CA GLN A 138 5.15 12.92 1.73
C GLN A 138 6.34 13.56 0.98
N GLU A 139 7.56 13.31 1.41
CA GLU A 139 8.78 13.81 0.73
C GLU A 139 8.91 13.28 -0.69
N VAL A 140 8.57 12.00 -0.93
CA VAL A 140 8.63 11.38 -2.26
C VAL A 140 7.59 11.97 -3.21
N VAL A 141 6.37 12.21 -2.70
CA VAL A 141 5.24 12.70 -3.51
C VAL A 141 5.10 14.22 -3.51
N GLU A 142 5.97 14.94 -2.79
CA GLU A 142 5.96 16.40 -2.74
C GLU A 142 6.27 16.98 -4.13
N GLY A 143 5.43 17.91 -4.56
CA GLY A 143 5.61 18.57 -5.84
C GLY A 143 4.31 19.19 -6.35
N GLU A 144 4.39 19.78 -7.53
CA GLU A 144 3.22 20.29 -8.24
C GLU A 144 2.74 19.24 -9.24
N LEU A 145 1.41 19.07 -9.32
CA LEU A 145 0.81 18.17 -10.29
C LEU A 145 0.97 18.76 -11.70
N GLU A 146 1.82 18.13 -12.52
CA GLU A 146 2.00 18.53 -13.92
C GLU A 146 1.05 17.76 -14.85
N GLU A 147 0.93 16.46 -14.68
CA GLU A 147 0.16 15.60 -15.57
C GLU A 147 -0.41 14.38 -14.83
N ILE A 148 -1.62 13.97 -15.20
CA ILE A 148 -2.20 12.68 -14.82
C ILE A 148 -2.41 11.85 -16.09
N GLN A 149 -1.81 10.65 -16.13
CA GLN A 149 -2.01 9.68 -17.20
C GLN A 149 -2.68 8.42 -16.64
N TYR A 150 -3.74 7.98 -17.33
CA TYR A 150 -4.47 6.76 -16.98
C TYR A 150 -4.15 5.65 -17.98
N TYR A 151 -3.80 4.48 -17.45
CA TYR A 151 -3.53 3.29 -18.26
C TYR A 151 -4.44 2.15 -17.84
N GLU A 152 -5.05 1.49 -18.81
CA GLU A 152 -5.77 0.23 -18.59
C GLU A 152 -4.95 -0.91 -19.20
N GLY A 153 -4.56 -1.87 -18.36
CA GLY A 153 -3.87 -3.09 -18.78
C GLY A 153 -4.79 -4.30 -18.62
N ARG A 154 -4.85 -5.17 -19.64
CA ARG A 154 -5.51 -6.47 -19.54
C ARG A 154 -4.47 -7.56 -19.55
N ILE A 155 -4.54 -8.44 -18.55
CA ILE A 155 -3.73 -9.65 -18.52
C ILE A 155 -4.51 -10.74 -19.26
N SER A 156 -4.01 -11.16 -20.43
CA SER A 156 -4.51 -12.33 -21.13
C SER A 156 -3.91 -13.59 -20.54
N LYS A 157 -4.74 -14.64 -20.43
CA LYS A 157 -4.29 -15.98 -20.04
C LYS A 157 -3.48 -16.63 -21.16
#